data_ff9abc04a8e01088c55dcd803df070e4
#
_entry.id   ff9abc04a8e01088c55dcd803df070e4
#
_cell.length_a   1.000
_cell.length_b   1.000
_cell.length_c   1.000
_cell.angle_alpha   90.00
_cell.angle_beta   90.00
_cell.angle_gamma   90.00
#
_symmetry.space_group_name_H-M   'P 1'
#
loop_
_entity.id
_entity.type
_entity.pdbx_description
1 polymer ?
#
loop_
_entity_poly.entity_id
_entity_poly.type
_entity_poly.pdbx_seq_one_letter_code
_entity_poly.pdbx_strand_id
1 'polypeptide(L)'
;MNFVNEDIENYAYDHTQIEDDLLWQLELDTYDQLEIPQMLTGRIEGRLLKMLAGLVGARRIVEVGTFGGYSAISMAEALPEEGYLITCEVDPVAIKFA
;
A
#
# COMPACT_ATOMS: atom_id res chain seq x y z
N MET A 1 8.25 0.58 -14.83
CA MET A 1 9.07 1.65 -15.40
C MET A 1 10.09 2.10 -14.36
N ASN A 2 11.36 2.05 -14.69
CA ASN A 2 12.41 2.33 -13.71
C ASN A 2 12.89 3.78 -13.83
N PHE A 3 12.34 4.65 -12.99
CA PHE A 3 12.79 6.03 -12.88
C PHE A 3 14.04 6.16 -11.99
N VAL A 4 14.31 5.14 -11.19
CA VAL A 4 15.38 5.12 -10.21
C VAL A 4 16.37 4.01 -10.60
N ASN A 5 17.66 4.24 -10.33
CA ASN A 5 18.68 3.22 -10.54
C ASN A 5 18.32 1.97 -9.73
N GLU A 6 18.43 0.81 -10.37
CA GLU A 6 18.04 -0.47 -9.79
C GLU A 6 18.79 -0.78 -8.48
N ASP A 7 20.08 -0.44 -8.42
CA ASP A 7 20.87 -0.67 -7.20
C ASP A 7 20.35 0.16 -6.02
N ILE A 8 19.92 1.39 -6.28
CA ILE A 8 19.35 2.26 -5.26
C ILE A 8 18.00 1.70 -4.78
N GLU A 9 17.18 1.26 -5.71
CA GLU A 9 15.88 0.68 -5.39
C GLU A 9 16.02 -0.60 -4.57
N ASN A 10 16.95 -1.48 -4.98
CA ASN A 10 17.22 -2.71 -4.24
C ASN A 10 17.75 -2.42 -2.84
N TYR A 11 18.63 -1.43 -2.69
CA TYR A 11 19.10 -1.02 -1.38
C TYR A 11 17.95 -0.56 -0.48
N ALA A 12 17.07 0.31 -1.01
CA ALA A 12 15.92 0.79 -0.27
C ALA A 12 14.98 -0.37 0.12
N TYR A 13 14.74 -1.29 -0.79
CA TYR A 13 13.89 -2.45 -0.55
C TYR A 13 14.45 -3.33 0.57
N ASP A 14 15.75 -3.62 0.51
CA ASP A 14 16.42 -4.49 1.49
C ASP A 14 16.50 -3.86 2.88
N HIS A 15 16.47 -2.52 2.95
CA HIS A 15 16.55 -1.77 4.21
C HIS A 15 15.18 -1.27 4.69
N THR A 16 14.11 -1.67 4.01
CA THR A 16 12.74 -1.39 4.42
C THR A 16 12.20 -2.59 5.19
N GLN A 17 11.45 -2.32 6.25
CA GLN A 17 10.83 -3.37 7.05
C GLN A 17 10.00 -4.32 6.17
N ILE A 18 10.19 -5.61 6.38
CA ILE A 18 9.44 -6.65 5.66
C ILE A 18 7.96 -6.52 6.00
N GLU A 19 7.11 -6.61 4.98
CA GLU A 19 5.67 -6.63 5.15
C GLU A 19 5.20 -7.94 5.79
N ASP A 20 4.01 -7.91 6.40
CA ASP A 20 3.40 -9.11 6.96
C ASP A 20 2.85 -10.02 5.84
N ASP A 21 2.37 -11.19 6.23
CA ASP A 21 1.86 -12.19 5.29
C ASP A 21 0.65 -11.68 4.49
N LEU A 22 -0.20 -10.87 5.10
CA LEU A 22 -1.37 -10.29 4.43
C LEU A 22 -0.96 -9.39 3.26
N LEU A 23 -0.05 -8.47 3.49
CA LEU A 23 0.41 -7.56 2.45
C LEU A 23 1.21 -8.29 1.37
N TRP A 24 2.02 -9.25 1.76
CA TRP A 24 2.76 -10.09 0.80
C TRP A 24 1.82 -10.87 -0.10
N GLN A 25 0.78 -11.50 0.48
CA GLN A 25 -0.21 -12.23 -0.30
C GLN A 25 -1.00 -11.29 -1.21
N LEU A 26 -1.33 -10.09 -0.72
CA LEU A 26 -2.01 -9.08 -1.53
C LEU A 26 -1.17 -8.69 -2.75
N GLU A 27 0.14 -8.54 -2.59
CA GLU A 27 1.03 -8.26 -3.71
C GLU A 27 0.99 -9.37 -4.75
N LEU A 28 1.10 -10.62 -4.30
CA LEU A 28 1.04 -11.79 -5.19
C LEU A 28 -0.30 -11.84 -5.94
N ASP A 29 -1.40 -11.64 -5.24
CA ASP A 29 -2.73 -11.66 -5.83
C ASP A 29 -2.94 -10.51 -6.82
N THR A 30 -2.36 -9.35 -6.53
CA THR A 30 -2.43 -8.19 -7.42
C THR A 30 -1.75 -8.50 -8.76
N TYR A 31 -0.56 -9.08 -8.72
CA TYR A 31 0.16 -9.44 -9.94
C TYR A 31 -0.51 -10.56 -10.72
N ASP A 32 -1.25 -11.43 -10.03
CA ASP A 32 -2.00 -12.51 -10.66
C ASP A 32 -3.31 -12.06 -11.29
N GLN A 33 -4.03 -11.13 -10.68
CA GLN A 33 -5.43 -10.86 -11.01
C GLN A 33 -5.72 -9.50 -11.63
N LEU A 34 -4.85 -8.50 -11.46
CA LEU A 34 -5.09 -7.16 -11.95
C LEU A 34 -4.24 -6.84 -13.19
N GLU A 35 -4.82 -6.07 -14.13
CA GLU A 35 -4.20 -5.79 -15.43
C GLU A 35 -2.95 -4.93 -15.35
N ILE A 36 -2.92 -3.98 -14.40
CA ILE A 36 -1.80 -3.04 -14.26
C ILE A 36 -1.20 -3.19 -12.85
N PRO A 37 -0.61 -4.37 -12.53
CA PRO A 37 -0.15 -4.64 -11.17
C PRO A 37 0.99 -3.73 -10.72
N GLN A 38 1.72 -3.12 -11.64
CA GLN A 38 2.79 -2.18 -11.32
C GLN A 38 2.29 -0.90 -10.65
N MET A 39 0.96 -0.66 -10.63
CA MET A 39 0.37 0.44 -9.87
C MET A 39 0.30 0.14 -8.37
N LEU A 40 0.62 -1.09 -7.97
CA LEU A 40 0.68 -1.44 -6.56
C LEU A 40 1.68 -0.56 -5.82
N THR A 41 1.29 -0.11 -4.64
CA THR A 41 2.14 0.72 -3.77
C THR A 41 3.43 -0.01 -3.39
N GLY A 42 3.33 -1.22 -2.88
CA GLY A 42 4.47 -2.04 -2.53
C GLY A 42 5.11 -1.69 -1.18
N ARG A 43 6.17 -2.43 -0.84
CA ARG A 43 6.81 -2.37 0.48
C ARG A 43 7.37 -1.00 0.82
N ILE A 44 8.18 -0.42 -0.07
CA ILE A 44 8.90 0.83 0.23
C ILE A 44 7.91 1.97 0.49
N GLU A 45 7.03 2.21 -0.46
CA GLU A 45 6.03 3.29 -0.37
C GLU A 45 5.01 3.02 0.74
N GLY A 46 4.58 1.76 0.89
CA GLY A 46 3.63 1.38 1.93
C GLY A 46 4.16 1.65 3.32
N ARG A 47 5.43 1.34 3.59
CA ARG A 47 6.05 1.62 4.88
C ARG A 47 6.23 3.12 5.12
N LEU A 48 6.55 3.88 4.06
CA LEU A 48 6.63 5.33 4.15
C LEU A 48 5.26 5.93 4.52
N LEU A 49 4.21 5.50 3.86
CA LEU A 49 2.85 5.97 4.15
C LEU A 49 2.43 5.63 5.58
N LYS A 50 2.72 4.42 6.03
CA LYS A 50 2.45 4.00 7.41
C LYS A 50 3.19 4.88 8.40
N MET A 51 4.47 5.15 8.16
CA MET A 51 5.27 6.00 9.02
C MET A 51 4.73 7.43 9.07
N LEU A 52 4.38 8.01 7.91
CA LEU A 52 3.83 9.36 7.86
C LEU A 52 2.49 9.46 8.59
N ALA A 53 1.61 8.49 8.41
CA ALA A 53 0.33 8.43 9.13
C ALA A 53 0.55 8.38 10.64
N GLY A 54 1.52 7.59 11.10
CA GLY A 54 1.88 7.52 12.51
C GLY A 54 2.48 8.81 13.06
N LEU A 55 3.36 9.44 12.29
CA LEU A 55 4.03 10.69 12.69
C LEU A 55 3.06 11.85 12.88
N VAL A 56 2.04 11.95 12.03
CA VAL A 56 1.04 13.02 12.16
C VAL A 56 -0.06 12.67 13.16
N GLY A 57 -0.03 11.47 13.74
CA GLY A 57 -1.06 11.02 14.66
C GLY A 57 -2.42 10.90 14.01
N ALA A 58 -2.48 10.38 12.78
CA ALA A 58 -3.72 10.29 12.02
C ALA A 58 -4.74 9.42 12.74
N ARG A 59 -6.00 9.87 12.75
CA ARG A 59 -7.15 9.13 13.28
C ARG A 59 -8.17 8.85 12.20
N ARG A 60 -8.17 9.69 11.15
CA ARG A 60 -9.09 9.61 10.03
C ARG A 60 -8.29 9.80 8.77
N ILE A 61 -8.41 8.86 7.85
CA ILE A 61 -7.71 8.92 6.57
C ILE A 61 -8.73 8.76 5.46
N VAL A 62 -8.60 9.57 4.42
CA VAL A 62 -9.37 9.41 3.18
C VAL A 62 -8.38 9.17 2.06
N GLU A 63 -8.57 8.10 1.33
CA GLU A 63 -7.76 7.74 0.17
C GLU A 63 -8.61 7.79 -1.09
N VAL A 64 -8.09 8.40 -2.13
CA VAL A 64 -8.74 8.41 -3.44
C VAL A 64 -7.93 7.49 -4.36
N GLY A 65 -8.56 6.38 -4.74
CA GLY A 65 -7.91 5.34 -5.52
C GLY A 65 -7.45 4.17 -4.66
N THR A 66 -8.30 3.16 -4.50
CA THR A 66 -8.02 1.99 -3.66
C THR A 66 -7.07 1.00 -4.35
N PHE A 67 -7.29 0.82 -5.64
CA PHE A 67 -6.66 -0.24 -6.43
C PHE A 67 -6.85 -1.61 -5.74
N GLY A 68 -5.77 -2.25 -5.29
CA GLY A 68 -5.85 -3.53 -4.59
C GLY A 68 -6.00 -3.43 -3.07
N GLY A 69 -5.83 -2.23 -2.50
CA GLY A 69 -5.96 -2.00 -1.06
C GLY A 69 -4.65 -1.98 -0.29
N TYR A 70 -3.51 -2.09 -0.96
CA TYR A 70 -2.19 -2.18 -0.30
C TYR A 70 -1.89 -0.92 0.52
N SER A 71 -2.01 0.27 -0.08
CA SER A 71 -1.77 1.54 0.63
C SER A 71 -2.77 1.76 1.75
N ALA A 72 -4.05 1.41 1.51
CA ALA A 72 -5.10 1.53 2.53
C ALA A 72 -4.76 0.70 3.78
N ILE A 73 -4.39 -0.56 3.60
CA ILE A 73 -4.01 -1.44 4.70
C ILE A 73 -2.76 -0.89 5.40
N SER A 74 -1.75 -0.49 4.62
CA SER A 74 -0.50 0.04 5.16
C SER A 74 -0.73 1.25 6.06
N MET A 75 -1.55 2.20 5.62
CA MET A 75 -1.89 3.38 6.42
C MET A 75 -2.77 3.02 7.62
N ALA A 76 -3.72 2.11 7.43
CA ALA A 76 -4.61 1.68 8.50
C ALA A 76 -3.86 1.03 9.67
N GLU A 77 -2.75 0.35 9.40
CA GLU A 77 -1.91 -0.26 10.43
C GLU A 77 -1.35 0.78 11.41
N ALA A 78 -1.26 2.05 11.03
CA ALA A 78 -0.78 3.14 11.88
C ALA A 78 -1.91 3.82 12.67
N LEU A 79 -3.17 3.49 12.40
CA LEU A 79 -4.30 4.12 13.07
C LEU A 79 -4.49 3.58 14.49
N PRO A 80 -4.98 4.43 15.43
CA PRO A 80 -5.40 3.93 16.73
C PRO A 80 -6.67 3.07 16.59
N GLU A 81 -7.01 2.35 17.65
CA GLU A 81 -8.14 1.42 17.65
C GLU A 81 -9.46 2.09 17.23
N GLU A 82 -9.68 3.32 17.66
CA GLU A 82 -10.89 4.08 17.33
C GLU A 82 -10.77 4.85 16.00
N GLY A 83 -9.64 4.71 15.30
CA GLY A 83 -9.43 5.36 14.00
C GLY A 83 -10.13 4.64 12.85
N TYR A 84 -10.24 5.32 11.72
CA TYR A 84 -10.78 4.70 10.51
C TYR A 84 -10.17 5.30 9.25
N LEU A 85 -10.23 4.50 8.19
CA LEU A 85 -9.82 4.90 6.86
C LEU A 85 -10.95 4.64 5.89
N ILE A 86 -11.22 5.63 5.02
CA ILE A 86 -12.18 5.50 3.94
C ILE A 86 -11.39 5.56 2.63
N THR A 87 -11.56 4.58 1.77
CA THR A 87 -10.92 4.55 0.47
C THR A 87 -11.96 4.47 -0.64
N CYS A 88 -11.72 5.21 -1.72
CA CYS A 88 -12.67 5.38 -2.81
C CYS A 88 -12.09 4.79 -4.10
N GLU A 89 -12.89 4.02 -4.81
CA GLU A 89 -12.51 3.40 -6.07
C GLU A 89 -13.67 3.43 -7.06
N VAL A 90 -13.36 3.65 -8.33
CA VAL A 90 -14.39 3.68 -9.39
C VAL A 90 -14.29 2.49 -10.33
N ASP A 91 -13.16 1.79 -10.36
CA ASP A 91 -12.99 0.61 -11.22
C ASP A 91 -13.70 -0.61 -10.60
N PRO A 92 -14.74 -1.17 -11.27
CA PRO A 92 -15.46 -2.31 -10.72
C PRO A 92 -14.60 -3.54 -10.45
N VAL A 93 -13.56 -3.76 -11.25
CA VAL A 93 -12.65 -4.90 -11.07
C VAL A 93 -11.84 -4.73 -9.80
N ALA A 94 -11.28 -3.53 -9.59
CA ALA A 94 -10.52 -3.21 -8.39
C ALA A 94 -11.42 -3.26 -7.14
N ILE A 95 -12.62 -2.73 -7.21
CA ILE A 95 -13.58 -2.77 -6.10
C ILE A 95 -13.86 -4.21 -5.67
N LYS A 96 -14.09 -5.08 -6.63
CA LYS A 96 -14.36 -6.49 -6.33
C LYS A 96 -13.16 -7.21 -5.75
N PHE A 97 -11.96 -6.87 -6.24
CA PHE A 97 -10.71 -7.46 -5.76
C PHE A 97 -10.40 -7.02 -4.32
N ALA A 98 -10.53 -5.73 -4.04
CA ALA A 98 -10.20 -5.14 -2.73
C ALA A 98 -11.25 -5.50 -1.60
#